data_8a977ff0a1ee7441ff0816057313d5aa
#
_entry.id   8a977ff0a1ee7441ff0816057313d5aa
#
_cell.length_a   1.000
_cell.length_b   1.000
_cell.length_c   1.000
_cell.angle_alpha   90.00
_cell.angle_beta   90.00
_cell.angle_gamma   90.00
#
_symmetry.space_group_name_H-M   'P 1'
#
loop_
_entity.id
_entity.type
_entity.pdbx_description
1 polymer ?
#
loop_
_entity_poly.entity_id
_entity_poly.type
_entity_poly.pdbx_seq_one_letter_code
_entity_poly.pdbx_strand_id
1 'polypeptide(L)'
;SSAASDVYKRQVLDKALFKPIASGYSYLPSPIKKGVRNVTSNISHTVTIPNNLLQGNIQGALNETGRFAINTTFGIFGIFDPASKLGLKRNDPEDYGQTLGAFGVGPGCYVMLPVFGPSTIRDSIGVVGNTLLDPFYLSTVGDRNMLLDNNLGDRTYYIEEGFEKVDFRARNLETFDDLEKNSIDLYSPVRSLYLQRRENLINNGASSD
;
A
#
# COMPACT_ATOMS: atom_id res chain seq x y z
N SER A 1 24.18 -10.62 13.05
CA SER A 1 23.41 -10.61 14.33
C SER A 1 22.29 -9.58 14.35
N SER A 2 22.33 -8.46 13.59
CA SER A 2 21.26 -7.47 13.57
C SER A 2 20.00 -7.97 12.84
N ALA A 3 20.16 -8.61 11.68
CA ALA A 3 19.02 -9.09 10.89
C ALA A 3 18.13 -10.11 11.64
N ALA A 4 18.73 -11.03 12.39
CA ALA A 4 17.98 -11.97 13.22
C ALA A 4 17.22 -11.28 14.36
N SER A 5 17.80 -10.24 14.96
CA SER A 5 17.13 -9.41 15.98
C SER A 5 15.92 -8.68 15.39
N ASP A 6 16.01 -8.19 14.17
CA ASP A 6 14.94 -7.43 13.54
C ASP A 6 13.80 -8.35 13.07
N VAL A 7 14.10 -9.57 12.62
CA VAL A 7 13.10 -10.61 12.37
C VAL A 7 12.36 -10.99 13.65
N TYR A 8 13.09 -11.17 14.77
CA TYR A 8 12.48 -11.49 16.05
C TYR A 8 11.56 -10.37 16.56
N LYS A 9 12.01 -9.11 16.50
CA LYS A 9 11.19 -7.96 16.89
C LYS A 9 9.91 -7.89 16.06
N ARG A 10 9.99 -8.19 14.75
CA ARG A 10 8.83 -8.22 13.88
C ARG A 10 7.86 -9.34 14.25
N GLN A 11 8.35 -10.54 14.54
CA GLN A 11 7.49 -11.64 14.99
C GLN A 11 6.74 -11.28 16.27
N VAL A 12 7.43 -10.63 17.22
CA VAL A 12 6.80 -10.14 18.47
C VAL A 12 5.73 -9.10 18.14
N LEU A 13 6.02 -8.14 17.25
CA LEU A 13 5.07 -7.11 16.85
C LEU A 13 3.85 -7.72 16.10
N ASP A 14 4.09 -8.67 15.21
CA ASP A 14 3.01 -9.38 14.50
C ASP A 14 2.11 -10.13 15.49
N LYS A 15 2.70 -10.91 16.39
CA LYS A 15 1.95 -11.68 17.40
C LYS A 15 1.20 -10.80 18.39
N ALA A 16 1.81 -9.71 18.83
CA ALA A 16 1.25 -8.85 19.87
C ALA A 16 0.23 -7.85 19.34
N LEU A 17 0.35 -7.42 18.08
CA LEU A 17 -0.46 -6.34 17.52
C LEU A 17 -1.20 -6.76 16.24
N PHE A 18 -0.48 -7.15 15.19
CA PHE A 18 -1.11 -7.37 13.88
C PHE A 18 -2.02 -8.60 13.86
N LYS A 19 -1.59 -9.72 14.42
CA LYS A 19 -2.37 -10.96 14.43
C LYS A 19 -3.71 -10.81 15.17
N PRO A 20 -3.78 -10.27 16.41
CA PRO A 20 -5.06 -10.09 17.10
C PRO A 20 -5.98 -9.10 16.39
N ILE A 21 -5.45 -8.00 15.84
CA ILE A 21 -6.23 -7.02 15.07
C ILE A 21 -6.78 -7.66 13.78
N ALA A 22 -5.92 -8.36 13.02
CA ALA A 22 -6.31 -9.06 11.79
C ALA A 22 -7.32 -10.17 12.06
N SER A 23 -7.17 -10.90 13.18
CA SER A 23 -8.14 -11.91 13.59
C SER A 23 -9.49 -11.27 13.90
N GLY A 24 -9.51 -10.19 14.69
CA GLY A 24 -10.73 -9.41 14.96
C GLY A 24 -11.39 -8.89 13.67
N TYR A 25 -10.59 -8.31 12.77
CA TYR A 25 -11.05 -7.85 11.46
C TYR A 25 -11.62 -8.99 10.60
N SER A 26 -11.07 -10.20 10.69
CA SER A 26 -11.52 -11.36 9.90
C SER A 26 -12.98 -11.74 10.19
N TYR A 27 -13.48 -11.48 11.40
CA TYR A 27 -14.88 -11.74 11.79
C TYR A 27 -15.87 -10.73 11.21
N LEU A 28 -15.41 -9.60 10.66
CA LEU A 28 -16.32 -8.65 10.02
C LEU A 28 -17.01 -9.25 8.81
N PRO A 29 -18.30 -8.93 8.56
CA PRO A 29 -19.02 -9.36 7.37
C PRO A 29 -18.30 -8.94 6.08
N SER A 30 -18.35 -9.80 5.06
CA SER A 30 -17.69 -9.56 3.77
C SER A 30 -18.04 -8.20 3.12
N PRO A 31 -19.29 -7.70 3.20
CA PRO A 31 -19.61 -6.37 2.64
C PRO A 31 -18.86 -5.22 3.32
N ILE A 32 -18.67 -5.29 4.65
CA ILE A 32 -17.91 -4.27 5.40
C ILE A 32 -16.45 -4.30 4.99
N LYS A 33 -15.82 -5.47 4.97
CA LYS A 33 -14.44 -5.62 4.51
C LYS A 33 -14.26 -5.12 3.08
N LYS A 34 -15.22 -5.39 2.20
CA LYS A 34 -15.20 -4.88 0.82
C LYS A 34 -15.33 -3.37 0.77
N GLY A 35 -16.21 -2.78 1.57
CA GLY A 35 -16.36 -1.32 1.68
C GLY A 35 -15.06 -0.65 2.13
N VAL A 36 -14.43 -1.17 3.18
CA VAL A 36 -13.12 -0.65 3.66
C VAL A 36 -12.07 -0.72 2.55
N ARG A 37 -11.90 -1.86 1.86
CA ARG A 37 -10.96 -1.99 0.74
C ARG A 37 -11.25 -1.04 -0.42
N ASN A 38 -12.51 -0.77 -0.69
CA ASN A 38 -12.87 0.15 -1.76
C ASN A 38 -12.54 1.59 -1.38
N VAL A 39 -12.78 2.00 -0.12
CA VAL A 39 -12.43 3.34 0.37
C VAL A 39 -10.93 3.53 0.36
N THR A 40 -10.14 2.61 0.93
CA THR A 40 -8.68 2.71 0.91
C THR A 40 -8.14 2.77 -0.52
N SER A 41 -8.64 1.89 -1.42
CA SER A 41 -8.28 1.95 -2.84
C SER A 41 -8.70 3.26 -3.52
N ASN A 42 -9.79 3.89 -3.09
CA ASN A 42 -10.21 5.18 -3.66
C ASN A 42 -9.31 6.33 -3.19
N ILE A 43 -8.84 6.27 -1.95
CA ILE A 43 -7.87 7.23 -1.42
C ILE A 43 -6.52 7.05 -2.13
N SER A 44 -6.04 5.82 -2.32
CA SER A 44 -4.74 5.56 -2.98
C SER A 44 -4.65 6.08 -4.42
N HIS A 45 -5.78 6.36 -5.08
CA HIS A 45 -5.76 7.01 -6.40
C HIS A 45 -5.08 8.38 -6.37
N THR A 46 -5.09 9.10 -5.23
CA THR A 46 -4.42 10.40 -5.09
C THR A 46 -2.90 10.29 -5.29
N VAL A 47 -2.32 9.17 -4.94
CA VAL A 47 -0.90 8.84 -5.14
C VAL A 47 -0.68 8.11 -6.48
N THR A 48 -1.58 7.19 -6.84
CA THR A 48 -1.45 6.35 -8.05
C THR A 48 -1.54 7.17 -9.35
N ILE A 49 -2.47 8.15 -9.42
CA ILE A 49 -2.65 8.97 -10.63
C ILE A 49 -1.39 9.76 -10.99
N PRO A 50 -0.79 10.57 -10.09
CA PRO A 50 0.42 11.31 -10.43
C PRO A 50 1.60 10.39 -10.73
N ASN A 51 1.72 9.22 -10.08
CA ASN A 51 2.79 8.28 -10.36
C ASN A 51 2.66 7.65 -11.75
N ASN A 52 1.45 7.28 -12.19
CA ASN A 52 1.20 6.86 -13.57
C ASN A 52 1.62 7.95 -14.59
N LEU A 53 1.28 9.22 -14.32
CA LEU A 53 1.69 10.33 -15.18
C LEU A 53 3.20 10.50 -15.25
N LEU A 54 3.88 10.44 -14.12
CA LEU A 54 5.35 10.55 -14.03
C LEU A 54 6.04 9.39 -14.77
N GLN A 55 5.47 8.20 -14.75
CA GLN A 55 5.98 7.04 -15.47
C GLN A 55 5.61 7.03 -16.96
N GLY A 56 4.84 8.03 -17.45
CA GLY A 56 4.38 8.11 -18.83
C GLY A 56 3.21 7.16 -19.16
N ASN A 57 2.63 6.49 -18.16
CA ASN A 57 1.47 5.61 -18.32
C ASN A 57 0.17 6.43 -18.34
N ILE A 58 -0.07 7.13 -19.45
CA ILE A 58 -1.25 8.00 -19.62
C ILE A 58 -2.55 7.19 -19.53
N GLN A 59 -2.56 5.98 -20.11
CA GLN A 59 -3.75 5.13 -20.07
C GLN A 59 -4.08 4.68 -18.65
N GLY A 60 -3.08 4.31 -17.86
CA GLY A 60 -3.24 4.02 -16.44
C GLY A 60 -3.78 5.22 -15.67
N ALA A 61 -3.18 6.41 -15.86
CA ALA A 61 -3.62 7.64 -15.21
C ALA A 61 -5.09 7.98 -15.54
N LEU A 62 -5.51 7.87 -16.79
CA LEU A 62 -6.90 8.11 -17.20
C LEU A 62 -7.86 7.09 -16.60
N ASN A 63 -7.49 5.81 -16.59
CA ASN A 63 -8.28 4.76 -15.96
C ASN A 63 -8.49 5.03 -14.47
N GLU A 64 -7.40 5.33 -13.74
CA GLU A 64 -7.46 5.60 -12.30
C GLU A 64 -8.23 6.90 -11.99
N THR A 65 -8.08 7.94 -12.82
CA THR A 65 -8.87 9.18 -12.71
C THR A 65 -10.36 8.90 -12.89
N GLY A 66 -10.72 8.12 -13.90
CA GLY A 66 -12.11 7.71 -14.13
C GLY A 66 -12.68 6.91 -12.97
N ARG A 67 -11.91 5.96 -12.44
CA ARG A 67 -12.30 5.19 -11.27
C ARG A 67 -12.50 6.08 -10.04
N PHE A 68 -11.56 6.96 -9.75
CA PHE A 68 -11.65 7.90 -8.63
C PHE A 68 -12.91 8.76 -8.73
N ALA A 69 -13.17 9.38 -9.89
CA ALA A 69 -14.33 10.24 -10.10
C ALA A 69 -15.66 9.47 -9.94
N ILE A 70 -15.76 8.29 -10.54
CA ILE A 70 -16.99 7.48 -10.52
C ILE A 70 -17.23 6.93 -9.11
N ASN A 71 -16.19 6.39 -8.47
CA ASN A 71 -16.32 5.80 -7.14
C ASN A 71 -16.55 6.85 -6.05
N THR A 72 -15.99 8.05 -6.21
CA THR A 72 -16.24 9.14 -5.26
C THR A 72 -17.68 9.66 -5.38
N THR A 73 -18.18 9.86 -6.61
CA THR A 73 -19.52 10.41 -6.84
C THR A 73 -20.63 9.38 -6.69
N PHE A 74 -20.56 8.29 -7.42
CA PHE A 74 -21.63 7.27 -7.45
C PHE A 74 -21.38 6.12 -6.47
N GLY A 75 -20.14 5.99 -5.94
CA GLY A 75 -19.75 4.97 -4.98
C GLY A 75 -19.77 5.42 -3.52
N ILE A 76 -20.34 6.61 -3.23
CA ILE A 76 -20.40 7.20 -1.87
C ILE A 76 -18.97 7.25 -1.28
N PHE A 77 -18.16 8.17 -1.81
CA PHE A 77 -16.74 8.35 -1.43
C PHE A 77 -15.89 7.07 -1.52
N GLY A 78 -16.26 6.15 -2.42
CA GLY A 78 -15.51 4.92 -2.66
C GLY A 78 -15.95 3.72 -1.83
N ILE A 79 -17.02 3.78 -1.02
CA ILE A 79 -17.56 2.61 -0.30
C ILE A 79 -17.97 1.52 -1.30
N PHE A 80 -18.60 1.93 -2.42
CA PHE A 80 -18.93 1.05 -3.52
C PHE A 80 -17.98 1.27 -4.69
N ASP A 81 -17.86 0.27 -5.57
CA ASP A 81 -17.03 0.30 -6.79
C ASP A 81 -17.89 0.17 -8.07
N PRO A 82 -18.67 1.20 -8.41
CA PRO A 82 -19.42 1.22 -9.66
C PRO A 82 -18.50 1.30 -10.90
N ALA A 83 -17.28 1.85 -10.77
CA ALA A 83 -16.32 1.93 -11.86
C ALA A 83 -15.97 0.57 -12.45
N SER A 84 -15.78 -0.45 -11.60
CA SER A 84 -15.56 -1.83 -12.04
C SER A 84 -16.75 -2.40 -12.81
N LYS A 85 -17.98 -2.02 -12.48
CA LYS A 85 -19.18 -2.44 -13.20
C LYS A 85 -19.30 -1.77 -14.58
N LEU A 86 -18.70 -0.59 -14.75
CA LEU A 86 -18.61 0.13 -16.02
C LEU A 86 -17.42 -0.31 -16.89
N GLY A 87 -16.69 -1.34 -16.46
CA GLY A 87 -15.58 -1.92 -17.24
C GLY A 87 -14.23 -1.28 -17.02
N LEU A 88 -14.09 -0.33 -16.08
CA LEU A 88 -12.79 0.23 -15.72
C LEU A 88 -12.03 -0.78 -14.85
N LYS A 89 -10.90 -1.27 -15.36
CA LYS A 89 -10.08 -2.28 -14.66
C LYS A 89 -9.47 -1.70 -13.39
N ARG A 90 -9.39 -2.54 -12.36
CA ARG A 90 -8.62 -2.23 -11.16
C ARG A 90 -7.19 -2.67 -11.40
N ASN A 91 -6.28 -1.72 -11.46
CA ASN A 91 -4.84 -1.96 -11.59
C ASN A 91 -4.19 -2.07 -10.21
N ASP A 92 -2.96 -2.56 -10.16
CA ASP A 92 -2.13 -2.42 -8.97
C ASP A 92 -1.81 -0.94 -8.74
N PRO A 93 -1.79 -0.48 -7.48
CA PRO A 93 -1.49 0.92 -7.18
C PRO A 93 -0.03 1.25 -7.48
N GLU A 94 0.19 2.43 -8.03
CA GLU A 94 1.51 3.00 -8.28
C GLU A 94 1.97 3.86 -7.11
N ASP A 95 3.27 3.86 -6.85
CA ASP A 95 3.88 4.64 -5.79
C ASP A 95 5.20 5.31 -6.24
N TYR A 96 5.69 6.28 -5.47
CA TYR A 96 6.93 7.00 -5.81
C TYR A 96 8.17 6.12 -5.80
N GLY A 97 8.20 5.00 -5.05
CA GLY A 97 9.28 4.02 -5.10
C GLY A 97 9.33 3.29 -6.44
N GLN A 98 8.15 2.96 -7.01
CA GLN A 98 8.02 2.41 -8.36
C GLN A 98 8.44 3.43 -9.42
N THR A 99 7.99 4.67 -9.29
CA THR A 99 8.37 5.76 -10.19
C THR A 99 9.89 6.00 -10.20
N LEU A 100 10.54 6.01 -9.03
CA LEU A 100 12.00 6.06 -8.96
C LEU A 100 12.65 4.84 -9.64
N GLY A 101 12.08 3.66 -9.47
CA GLY A 101 12.53 2.44 -10.15
C GLY A 101 12.40 2.54 -11.67
N ALA A 102 11.29 3.02 -12.18
CA ALA A 102 11.05 3.26 -13.62
C ALA A 102 12.05 4.28 -14.21
N PHE A 103 12.52 5.23 -13.40
CA PHE A 103 13.60 6.16 -13.76
C PHE A 103 15.01 5.56 -13.63
N GLY A 104 15.14 4.27 -13.34
CA GLY A 104 16.42 3.57 -13.26
C GLY A 104 17.13 3.66 -11.91
N VAL A 105 16.45 4.17 -10.87
CA VAL A 105 17.01 4.17 -9.51
C VAL A 105 16.98 2.74 -8.96
N GLY A 106 18.13 2.17 -8.68
CA GLY A 106 18.26 0.84 -8.11
C GLY A 106 17.63 0.73 -6.70
N PRO A 107 17.27 -0.47 -6.25
CA PRO A 107 16.61 -0.67 -4.95
C PRO A 107 17.48 -0.26 -3.74
N GLY A 108 18.80 -0.31 -3.89
CA GLY A 108 19.73 -0.14 -2.77
C GLY A 108 19.68 -1.33 -1.80
N CYS A 109 20.02 -1.07 -0.53
CA CYS A 109 19.96 -2.11 0.49
C CYS A 109 18.52 -2.47 0.85
N TYR A 110 18.26 -3.76 1.05
CA TYR A 110 17.02 -4.23 1.65
C TYR A 110 16.99 -3.85 3.13
N VAL A 111 15.90 -3.28 3.57
CA VAL A 111 15.66 -2.85 4.94
C VAL A 111 14.33 -3.40 5.45
N MET A 112 14.24 -3.62 6.75
CA MET A 112 13.02 -4.01 7.41
C MET A 112 12.52 -2.82 8.22
N LEU A 113 11.48 -2.15 7.73
CA LEU A 113 10.89 -1.01 8.44
C LEU A 113 9.97 -1.49 9.55
N PRO A 114 10.07 -0.91 10.77
CA PRO A 114 9.07 -1.14 11.82
C PRO A 114 7.69 -0.77 11.29
N VAL A 115 6.68 -1.58 11.58
CA VAL A 115 5.28 -1.40 11.13
C VAL A 115 5.08 -1.57 9.61
N PHE A 116 5.93 -0.94 8.76
CA PHE A 116 5.79 -0.98 7.29
C PHE A 116 6.26 -2.30 6.67
N GLY A 117 7.11 -3.06 7.35
CA GLY A 117 7.57 -4.37 6.88
C GLY A 117 8.75 -4.30 5.90
N PRO A 118 8.82 -5.26 4.94
CA PRO A 118 9.90 -5.30 3.98
C PRO A 118 9.93 -4.06 3.08
N SER A 119 11.11 -3.52 2.86
CA SER A 119 11.35 -2.34 2.03
C SER A 119 12.77 -2.34 1.45
N THR A 120 13.06 -1.37 0.62
CA THR A 120 14.41 -1.01 0.18
C THR A 120 14.68 0.46 0.48
N ILE A 121 15.93 0.92 0.35
CA ILE A 121 16.23 2.35 0.52
C ILE A 121 15.41 3.18 -0.45
N ARG A 122 15.36 2.79 -1.73
CA ARG A 122 14.54 3.47 -2.75
C ARG A 122 13.07 3.53 -2.35
N ASP A 123 12.50 2.40 -1.97
CA ASP A 123 11.07 2.31 -1.64
C ASP A 123 10.75 3.05 -0.32
N SER A 124 11.70 3.10 0.63
CA SER A 124 11.59 3.92 1.84
C SER A 124 11.56 5.42 1.53
N ILE A 125 12.38 5.87 0.57
CA ILE A 125 12.32 7.24 0.05
C ILE A 125 10.97 7.47 -0.66
N GLY A 126 10.49 6.47 -1.40
CA GLY A 126 9.17 6.47 -2.03
C GLY A 126 8.03 6.67 -1.02
N VAL A 127 8.07 6.01 0.13
CA VAL A 127 7.09 6.20 1.21
C VAL A 127 7.07 7.65 1.69
N VAL A 128 8.24 8.28 1.87
CA VAL A 128 8.32 9.70 2.21
C VAL A 128 7.74 10.56 1.07
N GLY A 129 8.04 10.22 -0.18
CA GLY A 129 7.48 10.89 -1.36
C GLY A 129 5.96 10.77 -1.41
N ASN A 130 5.41 9.60 -1.18
CA ASN A 130 3.97 9.37 -1.13
C ASN A 130 3.29 10.27 -0.09
N THR A 131 3.90 10.42 1.09
CA THR A 131 3.36 11.26 2.16
C THR A 131 3.45 12.75 1.81
N LEU A 132 4.63 13.22 1.39
CA LEU A 132 4.87 14.64 1.16
C LEU A 132 4.19 15.21 -0.09
N LEU A 133 3.97 14.37 -1.11
CA LEU A 133 3.38 14.75 -2.38
C LEU A 133 1.91 14.31 -2.50
N ASP A 134 1.34 13.74 -1.44
CA ASP A 134 -0.09 13.45 -1.39
C ASP A 134 -0.87 14.78 -1.44
N PRO A 135 -1.81 14.95 -2.40
CA PRO A 135 -2.63 16.14 -2.49
C PRO A 135 -3.42 16.44 -1.21
N PHE A 136 -3.84 15.43 -0.47
CA PHE A 136 -4.47 15.61 0.84
C PHE A 136 -3.50 16.21 1.87
N TYR A 137 -2.28 15.67 1.94
CA TYR A 137 -1.24 16.25 2.79
C TYR A 137 -0.91 17.70 2.39
N LEU A 138 -0.70 17.94 1.10
CA LEU A 138 -0.40 19.28 0.59
C LEU A 138 -1.53 20.28 0.86
N SER A 139 -2.79 19.87 0.79
CA SER A 139 -3.93 20.73 1.09
C SER A 139 -4.00 21.14 2.57
N THR A 140 -3.45 20.34 3.47
CA THR A 140 -3.44 20.60 4.92
C THR A 140 -2.23 21.43 5.37
N VAL A 141 -1.10 21.37 4.65
CA VAL A 141 0.13 22.12 4.98
C VAL A 141 0.03 23.59 4.57
N GLY A 142 -0.76 23.93 3.55
CA GLY A 142 -0.86 25.27 2.97
C GLY A 142 -1.74 26.26 3.72
N ASP A 143 -2.68 25.82 4.53
CA ASP A 143 -3.62 26.72 5.20
C ASP A 143 -3.99 26.21 6.61
N ARG A 144 -3.51 26.93 7.63
CA ARG A 144 -3.74 26.59 9.04
C ARG A 144 -5.21 26.72 9.49
N ASN A 145 -6.11 27.11 8.60
CA ASN A 145 -7.51 27.45 8.94
C ASN A 145 -8.56 26.65 8.15
N MET A 146 -8.20 25.67 7.34
CA MET A 146 -9.19 24.99 6.52
C MET A 146 -9.66 23.65 7.14
N LEU A 147 -10.81 23.71 7.79
CA LEU A 147 -11.83 22.68 8.10
C LEU A 147 -11.41 21.32 8.72
N LEU A 148 -10.16 20.95 8.73
CA LEU A 148 -9.69 19.71 9.36
C LEU A 148 -8.43 19.99 10.18
N ASP A 149 -8.47 19.62 11.45
CA ASP A 149 -7.36 19.67 12.38
C ASP A 149 -6.07 19.14 11.73
N ASN A 150 -4.94 19.88 11.84
CA ASN A 150 -3.63 19.58 11.24
C ASN A 150 -3.08 18.15 11.48
N ASN A 151 -3.73 17.39 12.33
CA ASN A 151 -3.40 15.99 12.61
C ASN A 151 -4.11 14.99 11.68
N LEU A 152 -5.07 15.39 10.86
CA LEU A 152 -5.87 14.44 10.10
C LEU A 152 -5.19 14.02 8.79
N GLY A 153 -4.49 14.92 8.11
CA GLY A 153 -3.75 14.62 6.88
C GLY A 153 -2.65 13.59 7.10
N ASP A 154 -1.83 13.79 8.12
CA ASP A 154 -0.77 12.83 8.52
C ASP A 154 -1.36 11.47 8.91
N ARG A 155 -2.50 11.49 9.61
CA ARG A 155 -3.16 10.26 10.07
C ARG A 155 -3.82 9.49 8.94
N THR A 156 -4.33 10.14 7.90
CA THR A 156 -5.06 9.48 6.81
C THR A 156 -4.15 8.51 6.07
N TYR A 157 -2.93 8.90 5.74
CA TYR A 157 -1.95 8.02 5.10
C TYR A 157 -1.61 6.80 5.98
N TYR A 158 -1.31 7.03 7.26
CA TYR A 158 -0.99 5.92 8.18
C TYR A 158 -2.18 5.00 8.46
N ILE A 159 -3.39 5.55 8.46
CA ILE A 159 -4.63 4.78 8.62
C ILE A 159 -4.85 3.91 7.38
N GLU A 160 -4.70 4.43 6.17
CA GLU A 160 -4.83 3.70 4.91
C GLU A 160 -3.84 2.54 4.87
N GLU A 161 -2.54 2.82 5.04
CA GLU A 161 -1.49 1.82 5.09
C GLU A 161 -1.72 0.76 6.19
N GLY A 162 -2.21 1.20 7.35
CA GLY A 162 -2.54 0.31 8.46
C GLY A 162 -3.68 -0.64 8.10
N PHE A 163 -4.75 -0.12 7.50
CA PHE A 163 -5.89 -0.94 7.07
C PHE A 163 -5.52 -1.92 5.98
N GLU A 164 -4.73 -1.53 4.98
CA GLU A 164 -4.26 -2.44 3.94
C GLU A 164 -3.45 -3.60 4.52
N LYS A 165 -2.57 -3.32 5.47
CA LYS A 165 -1.76 -4.36 6.13
C LYS A 165 -2.60 -5.29 7.00
N VAL A 166 -3.58 -4.74 7.72
CA VAL A 166 -4.52 -5.55 8.52
C VAL A 166 -5.37 -6.43 7.61
N ASP A 167 -5.93 -5.89 6.52
CA ASP A 167 -6.72 -6.65 5.56
C ASP A 167 -5.87 -7.72 4.86
N PHE A 168 -4.64 -7.38 4.46
CA PHE A 168 -3.70 -8.34 3.87
C PHE A 168 -3.35 -9.45 4.86
N ARG A 169 -3.04 -9.12 6.11
CA ARG A 169 -2.75 -10.10 7.17
C ARG A 169 -3.96 -10.99 7.46
N ALA A 170 -5.16 -10.40 7.50
CA ALA A 170 -6.40 -11.13 7.74
C ALA A 170 -6.75 -12.14 6.63
N ARG A 171 -6.45 -11.79 5.38
CA ARG A 171 -6.64 -12.71 4.24
C ARG A 171 -5.64 -13.86 4.19
N ASN A 172 -4.49 -13.69 4.81
CA ASN A 172 -3.37 -14.62 4.77
C ASN A 172 -3.01 -15.19 6.15
N LEU A 173 -3.97 -15.24 7.09
CA LEU A 173 -3.73 -15.71 8.46
C LEU A 173 -3.09 -17.09 8.49
N GLU A 174 -3.69 -18.06 7.79
CA GLU A 174 -3.20 -19.45 7.72
C GLU A 174 -1.82 -19.53 7.08
N THR A 175 -1.62 -18.83 5.95
CA THR A 175 -0.33 -18.81 5.24
C THR A 175 0.81 -18.29 6.13
N PHE A 176 0.56 -17.21 6.87
CA PHE A 176 1.56 -16.66 7.80
C PHE A 176 1.82 -17.59 8.99
N ASP A 177 0.77 -18.22 9.51
CA ASP A 177 0.92 -19.17 10.62
C ASP A 177 1.68 -20.43 10.16
N ASP A 178 1.46 -20.90 8.94
CA ASP A 178 2.18 -22.03 8.36
C ASP A 178 3.64 -21.68 8.04
N LEU A 179 3.90 -20.48 7.51
CA LEU A 179 5.27 -20.01 7.31
C LEU A 179 6.02 -19.90 8.64
N GLU A 180 5.37 -19.42 9.68
CA GLU A 180 5.99 -19.30 11.00
C GLU A 180 6.34 -20.68 11.61
N LYS A 181 5.47 -21.68 11.41
CA LYS A 181 5.69 -23.03 11.94
C LYS A 181 6.75 -23.83 11.18
N ASN A 182 6.84 -23.62 9.86
CA ASN A 182 7.59 -24.50 8.97
C ASN A 182 8.91 -23.89 8.47
N SER A 183 9.18 -22.61 8.73
CA SER A 183 10.39 -21.94 8.24
C SER A 183 11.40 -21.70 9.36
N ILE A 184 12.60 -22.22 9.17
CA ILE A 184 13.75 -21.97 10.05
C ILE A 184 14.31 -20.55 9.83
N ASP A 185 14.23 -20.06 8.59
CA ASP A 185 14.60 -18.70 8.19
C ASP A 185 13.51 -18.09 7.30
N LEU A 186 12.85 -17.06 7.81
CA LEU A 186 11.84 -16.29 7.07
C LEU A 186 12.43 -15.11 6.28
N TYR A 187 13.67 -14.71 6.59
CA TYR A 187 14.26 -13.51 6.01
C TYR A 187 14.51 -13.65 4.51
N SER A 188 15.15 -14.74 4.10
CA SER A 188 15.54 -14.95 2.70
C SER A 188 14.34 -15.07 1.76
N PRO A 189 13.30 -15.89 2.05
CA PRO A 189 12.10 -15.95 1.21
C PRO A 189 11.35 -14.62 1.14
N VAL A 190 11.13 -13.95 2.27
CA VAL A 190 10.38 -12.68 2.31
C VAL A 190 11.12 -11.60 1.52
N ARG A 191 12.46 -11.50 1.66
CA ARG A 191 13.27 -10.58 0.88
C ARG A 191 13.17 -10.87 -0.62
N SER A 192 13.29 -12.13 -1.02
CA SER A 192 13.23 -12.51 -2.44
C SER A 192 11.87 -12.20 -3.06
N LEU A 193 10.79 -12.60 -2.39
CA LEU A 193 9.42 -12.32 -2.85
C LEU A 193 9.14 -10.81 -2.94
N TYR A 194 9.61 -10.03 -1.97
CA TYR A 194 9.45 -8.58 -2.00
C TYR A 194 10.15 -7.97 -3.20
N LEU A 195 11.43 -8.30 -3.43
CA LEU A 195 12.20 -7.73 -4.53
C LEU A 195 11.62 -8.12 -5.89
N GLN A 196 11.23 -9.39 -6.09
CA GLN A 196 10.58 -9.86 -7.32
C GLN A 196 9.25 -9.13 -7.56
N ARG A 197 8.42 -9.01 -6.52
CA ARG A 197 7.15 -8.27 -6.66
C ARG A 197 7.38 -6.81 -7.04
N ARG A 198 8.34 -6.13 -6.42
CA ARG A 198 8.66 -4.73 -6.74
C ARG A 198 9.16 -4.57 -8.17
N GLU A 199 9.99 -5.49 -8.64
CA GLU A 199 10.48 -5.50 -10.01
C GLU A 199 9.32 -5.68 -11.02
N ASN A 200 8.42 -6.63 -10.75
CA ASN A 200 7.22 -6.82 -11.58
C ASN A 200 6.32 -5.58 -11.61
N LEU A 201 6.13 -4.89 -10.50
CA LEU A 201 5.33 -3.67 -10.43
C LEU A 201 5.99 -2.53 -11.22
N ILE A 202 7.30 -2.33 -11.09
CA ILE A 202 8.06 -1.30 -11.84
C ILE A 202 7.97 -1.52 -13.35
N ASN A 203 8.00 -2.77 -13.77
CA ASN A 203 7.88 -3.14 -15.18
C ASN A 203 6.41 -3.22 -15.66
N ASN A 204 5.43 -2.83 -14.85
CA ASN A 204 4.00 -2.92 -15.16
C ASN A 204 3.59 -4.32 -15.66
N GLY A 205 4.17 -5.37 -15.09
CA GLY A 205 3.93 -6.76 -15.47
C GLY A 205 4.56 -7.18 -16.81
N ALA A 206 5.33 -6.31 -17.46
CA ALA A 206 6.15 -6.72 -18.60
C ALA A 206 7.29 -7.59 -18.05
N SER A 207 7.30 -8.88 -18.39
CA SER A 207 8.44 -9.73 -18.12
C SER A 207 9.64 -9.18 -18.89
N SER A 208 10.73 -8.91 -18.18
CA SER A 208 12.03 -8.73 -18.84
C SER A 208 12.41 -10.07 -19.47
N ASP A 209 12.20 -10.19 -20.78
CA ASP A 209 12.74 -11.26 -21.61
C ASP A 209 14.28 -11.20 -21.62
#